data_17c884b2c21c43140c2fb06154deab9b
#
_entry.id   17c884b2c21c43140c2fb06154deab9b
#
_cell.length_a   1.000
_cell.length_b   1.000
_cell.length_c   1.000
_cell.angle_alpha   90.00
_cell.angle_beta   90.00
_cell.angle_gamma   90.00
#
_symmetry.space_group_name_H-M   'P 1'
#
loop_
_entity.id
_entity.type
_entity.pdbx_description
1 polymer ?
#
loop_
_entity_poly.entity_id
_entity_poly.type
_entity_poly.pdbx_seq_one_letter_code
_entity_poly.pdbx_strand_id
1 'polypeptide(L)'
;MTLAAAAGASAAAVPSHLQTFLGLDFGTKRTGVAFASRMLGSARPLSTVRTSQSDARLAQVRVHVQEWQPEALVVGIPFHPDGAEHENTLRARKFARSLRGRFSMPVFEVDERYSTTEARSEGARDADASAACIILEQFLRGLA
;
A
#
# COMPACT_ATOMS: atom_id res chain seq x y z
N MET A 1 -9.22 -10.86 -17.06
CA MET A 1 -9.54 -10.83 -15.79
C MET A 1 -8.91 -9.75 -15.00
N THR A 2 -9.56 -9.27 -14.17
CA THR A 2 -9.14 -8.05 -13.57
C THR A 2 -9.16 -8.12 -12.08
N LEU A 3 -8.38 -9.03 -11.58
CA LEU A 3 -8.24 -9.15 -10.16
C LEU A 3 -7.93 -7.84 -9.52
N ALA A 4 -7.07 -7.10 -10.16
CA ALA A 4 -6.66 -5.84 -9.60
C ALA A 4 -7.79 -4.85 -9.53
N ALA A 5 -8.83 -5.06 -10.30
CA ALA A 5 -9.94 -4.14 -10.27
C ALA A 5 -10.82 -4.35 -9.06
N ALA A 6 -10.63 -5.43 -8.36
CA ALA A 6 -11.40 -5.66 -7.16
C ALA A 6 -10.90 -4.72 -6.08
N ALA A 7 -11.53 -3.59 -5.96
CA ALA A 7 -11.18 -2.63 -4.93
C ALA A 7 -11.32 -3.31 -3.57
N GLY A 8 -10.38 -3.08 -2.70
CA GLY A 8 -10.38 -3.72 -1.42
C GLY A 8 -10.27 -5.22 -1.55
N ALA A 9 -9.54 -5.68 -2.53
CA ALA A 9 -9.39 -7.05 -2.95
C ALA A 9 -9.70 -8.06 -1.88
N SER A 10 -10.63 -8.95 -2.13
CA SER A 10 -10.91 -10.04 -1.22
C SER A 10 -9.77 -11.04 -1.28
N ALA A 11 -9.65 -11.84 -0.24
CA ALA A 11 -8.63 -12.87 -0.18
C ALA A 11 -8.66 -13.79 -1.41
N ALA A 12 -9.86 -14.07 -1.92
CA ALA A 12 -10.01 -14.95 -3.06
C ALA A 12 -9.46 -14.36 -4.35
N ALA A 13 -9.26 -13.04 -4.39
CA ALA A 13 -8.76 -12.37 -5.58
C ALA A 13 -7.23 -12.33 -5.64
N VAL A 14 -6.56 -12.77 -4.60
CA VAL A 14 -5.09 -12.71 -4.54
C VAL A 14 -4.52 -14.10 -4.78
N PRO A 15 -3.85 -14.32 -5.93
CA PRO A 15 -3.29 -15.62 -6.23
C PRO A 15 -2.33 -16.11 -5.14
N SER A 16 -2.40 -17.39 -4.83
CA SER A 16 -1.61 -17.95 -3.74
C SER A 16 -0.10 -17.93 -4.02
N HIS A 17 0.30 -17.85 -5.28
CA HIS A 17 1.72 -17.81 -5.60
C HIS A 17 2.37 -16.46 -5.29
N LEU A 18 1.58 -15.43 -5.07
CA LEU A 18 2.14 -14.13 -4.69
C LEU A 18 2.45 -14.15 -3.20
N GLN A 19 3.73 -14.10 -2.88
CA GLN A 19 4.21 -14.28 -1.51
C GLN A 19 4.79 -13.02 -0.89
N THR A 20 5.28 -12.08 -1.69
CA THR A 20 5.94 -10.89 -1.17
C THR A 20 5.27 -9.64 -1.67
N PHE A 21 5.15 -8.65 -0.78
CA PHE A 21 4.36 -7.45 -1.05
C PHE A 21 5.07 -6.20 -0.55
N LEU A 22 5.01 -5.15 -1.34
CA LEU A 22 5.42 -3.83 -0.90
C LEU A 22 4.15 -3.03 -0.64
N GLY A 23 4.03 -2.49 0.56
CA GLY A 23 2.86 -1.71 0.94
C GLY A 23 3.17 -0.22 0.87
N LEU A 24 2.19 0.54 0.42
CA LEU A 24 2.35 1.96 0.20
C LEU A 24 1.17 2.71 0.80
N ASP A 25 1.49 3.63 1.72
CA ASP A 25 0.49 4.51 2.31
C ASP A 25 0.66 5.87 1.63
N PHE A 26 -0.15 6.11 0.62
CA PHE A 26 -0.03 7.31 -0.20
C PHE A 26 -0.44 8.57 0.54
N GLY A 27 0.42 9.57 0.50
CA GLY A 27 0.08 10.94 0.88
C GLY A 27 0.62 11.89 -0.18
N THR A 28 0.04 13.09 -0.27
CA THR A 28 0.43 14.03 -1.32
C THR A 28 1.88 14.49 -1.17
N LYS A 29 2.38 14.57 0.06
CA LYS A 29 3.75 15.03 0.32
C LYS A 29 4.65 13.92 0.83
N ARG A 30 4.07 12.84 1.33
CA ARG A 30 4.83 11.73 1.89
C ARG A 30 4.11 10.43 1.59
N THR A 31 4.87 9.40 1.31
CA THR A 31 4.31 8.07 1.08
C THR A 31 5.11 7.08 1.91
N GLY A 32 4.46 6.41 2.83
CA GLY A 32 5.10 5.40 3.66
C GLY A 32 5.29 4.11 2.88
N VAL A 33 6.39 3.41 3.14
CA VAL A 33 6.74 2.18 2.43
C VAL A 33 7.05 1.08 3.43
N ALA A 34 6.50 -0.09 3.21
CA ALA A 34 6.74 -1.27 4.04
C ALA A 34 6.83 -2.51 3.16
N PHE A 35 7.42 -3.57 3.71
CA PHE A 35 7.55 -4.84 3.01
C PHE A 35 7.00 -5.96 3.88
N ALA A 36 6.36 -6.94 3.25
CA ALA A 36 5.85 -8.09 3.98
C ALA A 36 5.93 -9.35 3.16
N SER A 37 6.05 -10.47 3.86
CA SER A 37 6.01 -11.80 3.29
C SER A 37 4.76 -12.51 3.80
N ARG A 38 4.06 -13.18 2.91
CA ARG A 38 2.86 -13.95 3.29
C ARG A 38 3.19 -15.01 4.33
N MET A 39 4.34 -15.65 4.16
CA MET A 39 4.77 -16.70 5.07
C MET A 39 4.96 -16.18 6.49
N LEU A 40 5.57 -15.02 6.64
CA LEU A 40 5.82 -14.46 7.96
C LEU A 40 4.59 -13.81 8.58
N GLY A 41 3.69 -13.30 7.75
CA GLY A 41 2.46 -12.67 8.22
C GLY A 41 2.65 -11.33 8.90
N SER A 42 3.87 -10.79 8.90
CA SER A 42 4.16 -9.51 9.51
C SER A 42 4.87 -8.61 8.52
N ALA A 43 4.79 -7.30 8.74
CA ALA A 43 5.37 -6.31 7.86
C ALA A 43 6.51 -5.58 8.57
N ARG A 44 7.48 -5.10 7.77
CA ARG A 44 8.56 -4.29 8.29
C ARG A 44 8.56 -2.93 7.62
N PRO A 45 8.72 -1.85 8.40
CA PRO A 45 8.78 -0.52 7.81
C PRO A 45 10.08 -0.33 7.07
N LEU A 46 10.02 0.30 5.91
CA LEU A 46 11.23 0.57 5.12
C LEU A 46 11.61 2.04 5.21
N SER A 47 10.76 2.93 4.70
CA SER A 47 11.06 4.34 4.74
C SER A 47 9.84 5.16 4.35
N THR A 48 10.01 6.47 4.39
CA THR A 48 9.02 7.41 3.88
C THR A 48 9.61 8.11 2.68
N VAL A 49 8.90 8.05 1.56
CA VAL A 49 9.24 8.80 0.36
C VAL A 49 8.68 10.21 0.53
N ARG A 50 9.55 11.21 0.50
CA ARG A 50 9.18 12.60 0.76
C ARG A 50 9.28 13.41 -0.52
N THR A 51 8.16 13.61 -1.17
CA THR A 51 8.07 14.45 -2.36
C THR A 51 6.60 14.68 -2.68
N SER A 52 6.32 15.82 -3.30
CA SER A 52 4.98 16.12 -3.80
C SER A 52 4.86 15.87 -5.30
N GLN A 53 5.95 15.43 -5.94
CA GLN A 53 5.96 15.23 -7.39
C GLN A 53 5.79 13.77 -7.75
N SER A 54 4.86 13.51 -8.67
CA SER A 54 4.50 12.14 -9.05
C SER A 54 5.67 11.35 -9.61
N ASP A 55 6.44 11.93 -10.53
CA ASP A 55 7.54 11.21 -11.15
C ASP A 55 8.65 10.90 -10.14
N ALA A 56 8.94 11.85 -9.25
CA ALA A 56 9.95 11.64 -8.22
C ALA A 56 9.48 10.55 -7.25
N ARG A 57 8.20 10.53 -6.91
CA ARG A 57 7.64 9.50 -6.04
C ARG A 57 7.80 8.12 -6.66
N LEU A 58 7.42 8.00 -7.94
CA LEU A 58 7.54 6.72 -8.63
C LEU A 58 8.99 6.28 -8.75
N ALA A 59 9.91 7.21 -8.96
CA ALA A 59 11.33 6.87 -9.03
C ALA A 59 11.84 6.33 -7.70
N GLN A 60 11.41 6.92 -6.58
CA GLN A 60 11.84 6.44 -5.27
C GLN A 60 11.19 5.09 -4.91
N VAL A 61 9.94 4.89 -5.32
CA VAL A 61 9.30 3.59 -5.13
C VAL A 61 10.04 2.53 -5.93
N ARG A 62 10.53 2.87 -7.13
CA ARG A 62 11.29 1.93 -7.94
C ARG A 62 12.53 1.43 -7.22
N VAL A 63 13.19 2.29 -6.45
CA VAL A 63 14.36 1.88 -5.68
C VAL A 63 13.98 0.73 -4.72
N HIS A 64 12.85 0.88 -4.04
CA HIS A 64 12.37 -0.17 -3.12
C HIS A 64 11.96 -1.43 -3.87
N VAL A 65 11.33 -1.28 -5.03
CA VAL A 65 10.95 -2.44 -5.84
C VAL A 65 12.19 -3.21 -6.29
N GLN A 66 13.21 -2.50 -6.70
CA GLN A 66 14.46 -3.14 -7.14
C GLN A 66 15.21 -3.80 -6.00
N GLU A 67 15.17 -3.18 -4.82
CA GLU A 67 15.89 -3.71 -3.66
C GLU A 67 15.18 -4.93 -3.07
N TRP A 68 13.88 -4.86 -2.94
CA TRP A 68 13.10 -5.89 -2.24
C TRP A 68 12.43 -6.90 -3.16
N GLN A 69 12.32 -6.58 -4.43
CA GLN A 69 11.73 -7.45 -5.46
C GLN A 69 10.40 -8.05 -5.05
N PRO A 70 9.43 -7.21 -4.65
CA PRO A 70 8.12 -7.72 -4.30
C PRO A 70 7.41 -8.31 -5.51
N GLU A 71 6.51 -9.24 -5.28
CA GLU A 71 5.73 -9.83 -6.35
C GLU A 71 4.46 -9.04 -6.63
N ALA A 72 4.04 -8.21 -5.70
CA ALA A 72 2.87 -7.36 -5.87
C ALA A 72 2.99 -6.11 -5.00
N LEU A 73 2.22 -5.10 -5.33
CA LEU A 73 2.15 -3.87 -4.55
C LEU A 73 0.77 -3.78 -3.90
N VAL A 74 0.72 -3.17 -2.73
CA VAL A 74 -0.53 -2.97 -1.99
C VAL A 74 -0.60 -1.50 -1.61
N VAL A 75 -1.70 -0.84 -1.99
CA VAL A 75 -1.88 0.60 -1.73
C VAL A 75 -3.06 0.78 -0.79
N GLY A 76 -2.86 1.53 0.28
CA GLY A 76 -3.95 1.90 1.17
C GLY A 76 -4.76 3.02 0.53
N ILE A 77 -6.08 2.87 0.53
CA ILE A 77 -7.00 3.85 -0.05
C ILE A 77 -7.80 4.47 1.08
N PRO A 78 -7.62 5.77 1.33
CA PRO A 78 -8.35 6.42 2.42
C PRO A 78 -9.79 6.73 2.04
N PHE A 79 -10.68 6.63 3.01
CA PHE A 79 -12.09 7.00 2.88
C PHE A 79 -12.49 7.73 4.15
N HIS A 80 -13.62 8.44 4.09
CA HIS A 80 -14.24 8.94 5.31
C HIS A 80 -14.72 7.76 6.15
N PRO A 81 -14.89 7.94 7.46
CA PRO A 81 -15.33 6.82 8.32
C PRO A 81 -16.63 6.17 7.88
N ASP A 82 -17.51 6.93 7.23
CA ASP A 82 -18.78 6.38 6.73
C ASP A 82 -18.64 5.68 5.38
N GLY A 83 -17.43 5.61 4.84
CA GLY A 83 -17.17 4.96 3.56
C GLY A 83 -17.24 5.88 2.35
N ALA A 84 -17.59 7.14 2.55
CA ALA A 84 -17.65 8.08 1.43
C ALA A 84 -16.25 8.44 0.92
N GLU A 85 -16.15 8.63 -0.38
CA GLU A 85 -14.88 9.04 -0.99
C GLU A 85 -14.60 10.50 -0.70
N HIS A 86 -13.32 10.83 -0.59
CA HIS A 86 -12.89 12.21 -0.55
C HIS A 86 -11.73 12.39 -1.53
N GLU A 87 -11.18 13.59 -1.54
CA GLU A 87 -10.16 13.94 -2.53
C GLU A 87 -8.96 13.00 -2.49
N ASN A 88 -8.54 12.62 -1.30
CA ASN A 88 -7.39 11.72 -1.16
C ASN A 88 -7.71 10.31 -1.62
N THR A 89 -8.97 9.88 -1.58
CA THR A 89 -9.37 8.60 -2.15
C THR A 89 -9.03 8.57 -3.63
N LEU A 90 -9.41 9.62 -4.33
CA LEU A 90 -9.18 9.72 -5.78
C LEU A 90 -7.70 9.79 -6.10
N ARG A 91 -6.94 10.53 -5.32
CA ARG A 91 -5.49 10.65 -5.51
C ARG A 91 -4.79 9.32 -5.30
N ALA A 92 -5.18 8.58 -4.26
CA ALA A 92 -4.57 7.29 -3.98
C ALA A 92 -4.88 6.28 -5.07
N ARG A 93 -6.11 6.31 -5.60
CA ARG A 93 -6.47 5.44 -6.72
C ARG A 93 -5.70 5.78 -7.98
N LYS A 94 -5.49 7.07 -8.23
CA LYS A 94 -4.68 7.48 -9.37
C LYS A 94 -3.24 6.99 -9.22
N PHE A 95 -2.71 7.08 -8.01
CA PHE A 95 -1.38 6.57 -7.72
C PHE A 95 -1.31 5.07 -7.98
N ALA A 96 -2.31 4.31 -7.53
CA ALA A 96 -2.36 2.87 -7.77
C ALA A 96 -2.36 2.55 -9.27
N ARG A 97 -3.11 3.32 -10.06
CA ARG A 97 -3.12 3.13 -11.51
C ARG A 97 -1.74 3.42 -12.11
N SER A 98 -1.07 4.45 -11.62
CA SER A 98 0.29 4.78 -12.08
C SER A 98 1.27 3.66 -11.78
N LEU A 99 1.12 3.04 -10.62
CA LEU A 99 1.98 1.90 -10.26
C LEU A 99 1.76 0.74 -11.21
N ARG A 100 0.51 0.43 -11.54
CA ARG A 100 0.21 -0.66 -12.46
C ARG A 100 0.85 -0.43 -13.82
N GLY A 101 0.75 0.77 -14.32
CA GLY A 101 1.32 1.09 -15.63
C GLY A 101 2.83 1.17 -15.62
N ARG A 102 3.41 1.68 -14.54
CA ARG A 102 4.84 1.90 -14.48
C ARG A 102 5.62 0.63 -14.18
N PHE A 103 5.09 -0.23 -13.32
CA PHE A 103 5.85 -1.40 -12.86
C PHE A 103 5.37 -2.73 -13.43
N SER A 104 4.24 -2.74 -14.13
CA SER A 104 3.73 -3.95 -14.78
C SER A 104 3.60 -5.13 -13.83
N MET A 105 3.12 -4.87 -12.61
CA MET A 105 2.90 -5.92 -11.63
C MET A 105 1.56 -5.72 -10.96
N PRO A 106 1.03 -6.75 -10.29
CA PRO A 106 -0.26 -6.62 -9.63
C PRO A 106 -0.24 -5.55 -8.55
N VAL A 107 -1.31 -4.76 -8.48
CA VAL A 107 -1.47 -3.74 -7.47
C VAL A 107 -2.84 -3.95 -6.84
N PHE A 108 -2.85 -4.16 -5.53
CA PHE A 108 -4.09 -4.36 -4.78
C PHE A 108 -4.39 -3.13 -3.94
N GLU A 109 -5.67 -2.84 -3.76
CA GLU A 109 -6.10 -1.68 -2.99
C GLU A 109 -6.77 -2.16 -1.69
N VAL A 110 -6.45 -1.49 -0.60
CA VAL A 110 -6.98 -1.83 0.72
C VAL A 110 -7.60 -0.58 1.34
N ASP A 111 -8.80 -0.71 1.87
CA ASP A 111 -9.45 0.37 2.60
C ASP A 111 -8.69 0.59 3.91
N GLU A 112 -8.15 1.80 4.11
CA GLU A 112 -7.31 2.08 5.27
C GLU A 112 -7.98 2.98 6.32
N ARG A 113 -9.32 2.99 6.38
CA ARG A 113 -10.02 3.93 7.27
C ARG A 113 -9.49 3.96 8.70
N TYR A 114 -8.98 2.85 9.21
CA TYR A 114 -8.56 2.77 10.60
C TYR A 114 -7.06 2.60 10.82
N SER A 115 -6.31 2.26 9.77
CA SER A 115 -4.89 1.92 9.90
C SER A 115 -4.02 3.09 10.33
N THR A 116 -4.21 4.23 9.69
CA THR A 116 -3.39 5.41 9.98
C THR A 116 -3.62 5.92 11.40
N THR A 117 -4.86 5.88 11.85
CA THR A 117 -5.20 6.29 13.20
C THR A 117 -4.48 5.43 14.23
N GLU A 118 -4.45 4.13 13.98
CA GLU A 118 -3.77 3.21 14.88
C GLU A 118 -2.28 3.49 14.97
N ALA A 119 -1.63 3.74 13.83
CA ALA A 119 -0.21 4.05 13.81
C ALA A 119 0.09 5.32 14.60
N ARG A 120 -0.74 6.34 14.45
CA ARG A 120 -0.54 7.59 15.16
C ARG A 120 -0.75 7.42 16.66
N SER A 121 -1.69 6.58 17.05
CA SER A 121 -1.95 6.33 18.45
C SER A 121 -0.78 5.66 19.13
N GLU A 122 0.00 4.89 18.41
CA GLU A 122 1.18 4.23 18.94
C GLU A 122 2.38 5.17 19.04
N GLY A 123 2.26 6.38 18.52
CA GLY A 123 3.36 7.33 18.57
C GLY A 123 4.57 6.89 17.79
N ALA A 124 4.36 6.20 16.69
CA ALA A 124 5.45 5.66 15.89
C ALA A 124 6.38 6.76 15.40
N ARG A 125 7.69 6.48 15.41
CA ARG A 125 8.69 7.44 14.97
C ARG A 125 8.50 7.82 13.51
N ASP A 126 8.25 6.84 12.64
CA ASP A 126 7.95 7.07 11.24
C ASP A 126 6.53 6.59 11.01
N ALA A 127 5.57 7.48 11.27
CA ALA A 127 4.16 7.14 11.21
C ALA A 127 3.74 6.69 9.82
N ASP A 128 4.35 7.25 8.77
CA ASP A 128 3.96 6.89 7.40
C ASP A 128 4.38 5.46 7.06
N ALA A 129 5.61 5.08 7.41
CA ALA A 129 6.06 3.71 7.19
C ALA A 129 5.33 2.74 8.09
N SER A 130 5.02 3.14 9.34
CA SER A 130 4.24 2.30 10.24
C SER A 130 2.82 2.11 9.74
N ALA A 131 2.21 3.14 9.17
CA ALA A 131 0.89 3.02 8.58
C ALA A 131 0.92 2.06 7.40
N ALA A 132 1.99 2.09 6.60
CA ALA A 132 2.14 1.14 5.50
C ALA A 132 2.24 -0.30 6.02
N CYS A 133 2.91 -0.51 7.16
CA CYS A 133 2.97 -1.83 7.80
C CYS A 133 1.58 -2.30 8.20
N ILE A 134 0.78 -1.42 8.79
CA ILE A 134 -0.56 -1.76 9.24
C ILE A 134 -1.43 -2.13 8.04
N ILE A 135 -1.31 -1.38 6.95
CA ILE A 135 -2.02 -1.67 5.71
C ILE A 135 -1.66 -3.08 5.23
N LEU A 136 -0.36 -3.40 5.19
CA LEU A 136 0.09 -4.71 4.74
C LEU A 136 -0.41 -5.83 5.65
N GLU A 137 -0.31 -5.63 6.96
CA GLU A 137 -0.74 -6.68 7.89
C GLU A 137 -2.23 -6.91 7.81
N GLN A 138 -3.00 -5.85 7.63
CA GLN A 138 -4.43 -5.96 7.43
C GLN A 138 -4.72 -6.72 6.14
N PHE A 139 -3.99 -6.42 5.07
CA PHE A 139 -4.12 -7.13 3.80
C PHE A 139 -3.81 -8.62 3.97
N LEU A 140 -2.72 -8.94 4.65
CA LEU A 140 -2.32 -10.33 4.85
C LEU A 140 -3.35 -11.10 5.68
N ARG A 141 -3.91 -10.48 6.70
CA ARG A 141 -4.93 -11.13 7.53
C ARG A 141 -6.19 -11.46 6.74
N GLY A 142 -6.47 -10.71 5.68
CA GLY A 142 -7.62 -10.98 4.83
C GLY A 142 -7.39 -12.09 3.80
N LEU A 143 -6.18 -12.60 3.68
CA LEU A 143 -5.89 -13.65 2.70
C LEU A 143 -6.31 -15.01 3.25
N ALA A 144 -6.90 -15.80 2.37
CA ALA A 144 -7.35 -17.14 2.75
C ALA A 144 -6.19 -18.10 2.93
#